data_5cbf1dade495cbd2f3f1208e4acc63d1
#
_entry.id   5cbf1dade495cbd2f3f1208e4acc63d1
#
_cell.length_a   1.000
_cell.length_b   1.000
_cell.length_c   1.000
_cell.angle_alpha   90.00
_cell.angle_beta   90.00
_cell.angle_gamma   90.00
#
_symmetry.space_group_name_H-M   'P 1'
#
loop_
_entity.id
_entity.type
_entity.pdbx_description
1 polymer ?
#
loop_
_entity_poly.entity_id
_entity_poly.type
_entity_poly.pdbx_seq_one_letter_code
_entity_poly.pdbx_strand_id
1 'polypeptide(L)'
;MKVKNFTVATCDIKDIREFIEHWHYSGNVNGVKSKYCFMLKSSNDLIGAAIFAEMGMANVWKKYADSRTELIELRRLCCIDETPKNTESYFIGHCLRWLRKNTDVKKVISYADMDFGHKVIIYQATNFTYLGMTKKGKVIIFNGKRYHDKTIRTYHNGKLKPYAVKIAEALKNGQAFYQETKGKHIYLYKLVS
;
A
#
# COMPACT_ATOMS: atom_id res chain seq x y z
N MET A 1 -9.01 -25.35 1.76
CA MET A 1 -7.64 -24.99 2.17
C MET A 1 -7.62 -24.64 3.67
N LYS A 2 -6.56 -24.97 4.41
CA LYS A 2 -6.37 -24.53 5.80
C LYS A 2 -5.20 -23.54 5.83
N VAL A 3 -5.37 -22.40 6.50
CA VAL A 3 -4.34 -21.32 6.57
C VAL A 3 -2.98 -21.84 7.07
N LYS A 4 -2.96 -22.85 7.93
CA LYS A 4 -1.73 -23.47 8.47
C LYS A 4 -0.86 -24.15 7.42
N ASN A 5 -1.35 -24.44 6.24
CA ASN A 5 -0.60 -25.09 5.15
C ASN A 5 0.02 -24.08 4.19
N PHE A 6 -0.14 -22.79 4.46
CA PHE A 6 0.44 -21.74 3.62
C PHE A 6 1.88 -21.45 4.02
N THR A 7 2.71 -21.17 3.02
CA THR A 7 4.09 -20.76 3.19
C THR A 7 4.27 -19.29 2.89
N VAL A 8 4.93 -18.56 3.79
CA VAL A 8 5.33 -17.16 3.59
C VAL A 8 6.83 -17.10 3.33
N ALA A 9 7.23 -16.50 2.23
CA ALA A 9 8.63 -16.31 1.87
C ALA A 9 8.90 -14.87 1.44
N THR A 10 10.15 -14.42 1.61
CA THR A 10 10.64 -13.19 0.98
C THR A 10 10.85 -13.40 -0.51
N CYS A 11 10.73 -12.33 -1.29
CA CYS A 11 10.88 -12.36 -2.74
C CYS A 11 11.31 -10.99 -3.28
N ASP A 12 11.62 -10.93 -4.56
CA ASP A 12 11.79 -9.66 -5.27
C ASP A 12 10.44 -9.09 -5.72
N ILE A 13 10.37 -7.76 -5.91
CA ILE A 13 9.16 -7.10 -6.41
C ILE A 13 8.73 -7.63 -7.78
N LYS A 14 9.69 -8.07 -8.61
CA LYS A 14 9.41 -8.65 -9.94
C LYS A 14 8.59 -9.93 -9.85
N ASP A 15 8.78 -10.73 -8.78
CA ASP A 15 8.13 -12.03 -8.62
C ASP A 15 6.64 -11.91 -8.25
N ILE A 16 6.23 -10.74 -7.73
CA ILE A 16 4.85 -10.49 -7.26
C ILE A 16 4.17 -9.32 -7.98
N ARG A 17 4.86 -8.67 -8.93
CA ARG A 17 4.35 -7.50 -9.64
C ARG A 17 3.02 -7.79 -10.34
N GLU A 18 3.00 -8.79 -11.23
CA GLU A 18 1.82 -9.16 -12.01
C GLU A 18 0.66 -9.56 -11.10
N PHE A 19 0.95 -10.28 -10.02
CA PHE A 19 -0.05 -10.65 -9.02
C PHE A 19 -0.69 -9.42 -8.39
N ILE A 20 0.10 -8.43 -7.97
CA ILE A 20 -0.43 -7.19 -7.37
C ILE A 20 -1.19 -6.36 -8.41
N GLU A 21 -0.70 -6.28 -9.64
CA GLU A 21 -1.37 -5.55 -10.72
C GLU A 21 -2.73 -6.14 -11.07
N HIS A 22 -2.90 -7.44 -10.90
CA HIS A 22 -4.16 -8.15 -11.12
C HIS A 22 -5.11 -8.08 -9.91
N TRP A 23 -4.61 -8.39 -8.71
CA TRP A 23 -5.47 -8.61 -7.52
C TRP A 23 -5.60 -7.41 -6.58
N HIS A 24 -4.67 -6.46 -6.62
CA HIS A 24 -4.76 -5.30 -5.73
C HIS A 24 -5.55 -4.16 -6.38
N TYR A 25 -6.48 -3.57 -5.64
CA TYR A 25 -7.35 -2.47 -6.12
C TYR A 25 -6.62 -1.30 -6.80
N SER A 26 -5.35 -1.07 -6.49
CA SER A 26 -4.56 -0.01 -7.15
C SER A 26 -4.10 -0.37 -8.55
N GLY A 27 -4.14 -1.66 -8.94
CA GLY A 27 -3.74 -2.15 -10.25
C GLY A 27 -2.32 -1.83 -10.68
N ASN A 28 -1.44 -1.46 -9.74
CA ASN A 28 -0.05 -1.13 -10.07
C ASN A 28 0.87 -1.04 -8.84
N VAL A 29 2.17 -1.07 -9.12
CA VAL A 29 3.26 -0.85 -8.15
C VAL A 29 4.06 0.42 -8.44
N ASN A 30 3.52 1.34 -9.26
CA ASN A 30 4.22 2.55 -9.67
C ASN A 30 4.53 3.47 -8.47
N GLY A 31 5.77 3.98 -8.44
CA GLY A 31 6.23 4.87 -7.37
C GLY A 31 6.43 4.19 -6.01
N VAL A 32 6.32 2.86 -5.93
CA VAL A 32 6.61 2.11 -4.70
C VAL A 32 8.10 1.81 -4.63
N LYS A 33 8.79 2.42 -3.67
CA LYS A 33 10.18 2.09 -3.34
C LYS A 33 10.19 0.93 -2.34
N SER A 34 10.03 -0.30 -2.87
CA SER A 34 9.99 -1.52 -2.06
C SER A 34 11.29 -1.73 -1.29
N LYS A 35 11.16 -2.15 -0.03
CA LYS A 35 12.28 -2.62 0.80
C LYS A 35 12.19 -4.10 1.06
N TYR A 36 11.01 -4.58 1.41
CA TYR A 36 10.76 -5.99 1.69
C TYR A 36 9.49 -6.40 0.98
N CYS A 37 9.60 -7.45 0.18
CA CYS A 37 8.47 -8.06 -0.50
C CYS A 37 8.29 -9.49 0.03
N PHE A 38 7.04 -9.89 0.12
CA PHE A 38 6.65 -11.22 0.58
C PHE A 38 5.63 -11.83 -0.34
N MET A 39 5.75 -13.12 -0.54
CA MET A 39 4.77 -13.96 -1.20
C MET A 39 4.12 -14.92 -0.22
N LEU A 40 2.84 -15.18 -0.40
CA LEU A 40 2.09 -16.23 0.26
C LEU A 40 1.79 -17.32 -0.75
N LYS A 41 2.15 -18.55 -0.45
CA LYS A 41 1.93 -19.70 -1.33
C LYS A 41 1.06 -20.76 -0.67
N SER A 42 0.22 -21.41 -1.50
CA SER A 42 -0.43 -22.68 -1.19
C SER A 42 0.17 -23.73 -2.12
N SER A 43 0.95 -24.66 -1.57
CA SER A 43 1.81 -25.52 -2.37
C SER A 43 2.75 -24.66 -3.23
N ASN A 44 2.64 -24.73 -4.57
CA ASN A 44 3.43 -23.93 -5.49
C ASN A 44 2.71 -22.66 -6.00
N ASP A 45 1.41 -22.51 -5.72
CA ASP A 45 0.60 -21.42 -6.24
C ASP A 45 0.78 -20.15 -5.41
N LEU A 46 1.02 -19.04 -6.07
CA LEU A 46 1.03 -17.70 -5.46
C LEU A 46 -0.41 -17.27 -5.18
N ILE A 47 -0.76 -17.13 -3.91
CA ILE A 47 -2.12 -16.79 -3.44
C ILE A 47 -2.19 -15.46 -2.68
N GLY A 48 -1.04 -14.82 -2.43
CA GLY A 48 -0.99 -13.52 -1.80
C GLY A 48 0.35 -12.84 -1.95
N ALA A 49 0.35 -11.51 -1.92
CA ALA A 49 1.53 -10.68 -2.04
C ALA A 49 1.47 -9.47 -1.09
N ALA A 50 2.62 -9.11 -0.51
CA ALA A 50 2.75 -7.93 0.33
C ALA A 50 4.03 -7.15 0.01
N ILE A 51 3.93 -5.82 -0.01
CA ILE A 51 5.09 -4.91 -0.18
C ILE A 51 5.16 -3.95 1.01
N PHE A 52 6.29 -4.01 1.71
CA PHE A 52 6.72 -3.02 2.67
C PHE A 52 7.73 -2.09 1.99
N ALA A 53 7.51 -0.80 2.08
CA ALA A 53 8.25 0.19 1.32
C ALA A 53 8.57 1.43 2.16
N GLU A 54 9.43 2.28 1.63
CA GLU A 54 9.62 3.60 2.19
C GLU A 54 8.31 4.40 2.18
N MET A 55 8.20 5.33 3.13
CA MET A 55 7.06 6.25 3.19
C MET A 55 6.86 6.99 1.87
N GLY A 56 5.63 7.04 1.39
CA GLY A 56 5.28 7.75 0.16
C GLY A 56 5.51 9.26 0.21
N MET A 57 5.56 9.85 1.42
CA MET A 57 5.86 11.26 1.66
C MET A 57 7.10 11.40 2.55
N ALA A 58 8.06 12.22 2.11
CA ALA A 58 9.41 12.31 2.67
C ALA A 58 9.49 12.60 4.19
N ASN A 59 8.57 13.38 4.74
CA ASN A 59 8.65 13.84 6.13
C ASN A 59 7.60 13.22 7.08
N VAL A 60 6.78 12.29 6.60
CA VAL A 60 5.73 11.69 7.42
C VAL A 60 6.29 10.84 8.55
N TRP A 61 7.45 10.22 8.35
CA TRP A 61 8.12 9.43 9.39
C TRP A 61 8.35 10.20 10.69
N LYS A 62 8.60 11.53 10.62
CA LYS A 62 8.83 12.40 11.79
C LYS A 62 7.68 12.42 12.80
N LYS A 63 6.48 12.01 12.37
CA LYS A 63 5.31 11.93 13.27
C LYS A 63 5.26 10.64 14.08
N TYR A 64 6.00 9.61 13.64
CA TYR A 64 5.81 8.24 14.13
C TYR A 64 7.10 7.57 14.60
N ALA A 65 8.27 8.09 14.20
CA ALA A 65 9.57 7.49 14.50
C ALA A 65 10.64 8.56 14.70
N ASP A 66 11.74 8.18 15.34
CA ASP A 66 12.87 9.07 15.62
C ASP A 66 13.81 9.16 14.42
N SER A 67 13.83 8.12 13.58
CA SER A 67 14.56 8.11 12.32
C SER A 67 13.73 7.53 11.17
N ARG A 68 14.12 7.88 9.91
CA ARG A 68 13.48 7.39 8.70
C ARG A 68 13.62 5.87 8.54
N THR A 69 14.71 5.32 9.02
CA THR A 69 15.02 3.88 8.88
C THR A 69 14.20 3.02 9.81
N GLU A 70 13.67 3.59 10.90
CA GLU A 70 12.86 2.87 11.89
C GLU A 70 11.42 2.64 11.46
N LEU A 71 10.95 3.34 10.41
CA LEU A 71 9.56 3.27 9.95
C LEU A 71 9.47 2.82 8.51
N ILE A 72 8.63 1.82 8.26
CA ILE A 72 8.23 1.42 6.90
C ILE A 72 6.71 1.42 6.75
N GLU A 73 6.24 1.49 5.52
CA GLU A 73 4.82 1.47 5.18
C GLU A 73 4.45 0.13 4.54
N LEU A 74 3.42 -0.54 5.05
CA LEU A 74 2.74 -1.62 4.33
C LEU A 74 1.95 -0.99 3.17
N ARG A 75 2.57 -0.98 1.98
CA ARG A 75 2.07 -0.27 0.79
C ARG A 75 1.10 -1.07 -0.04
N ARG A 76 1.28 -2.39 -0.09
CA ARG A 76 0.43 -3.31 -0.84
C ARG A 76 0.25 -4.57 -0.03
N LEU A 77 -0.98 -5.03 0.00
CA LEU A 77 -1.37 -6.32 0.53
C LEU A 77 -2.59 -6.78 -0.25
N CYS A 78 -2.52 -7.96 -0.83
CA CYS A 78 -3.66 -8.64 -1.42
C CYS A 78 -3.48 -10.15 -1.36
N CYS A 79 -4.60 -10.84 -1.26
CA CYS A 79 -4.72 -12.27 -1.46
C CYS A 79 -5.81 -12.51 -2.51
N ILE A 80 -5.82 -13.68 -3.15
CA ILE A 80 -6.93 -14.08 -4.02
C ILE A 80 -8.21 -14.24 -3.19
N ASP A 81 -9.38 -14.02 -3.81
CA ASP A 81 -10.67 -14.02 -3.13
C ASP A 81 -11.07 -15.39 -2.54
N GLU A 82 -10.57 -16.48 -3.15
CA GLU A 82 -10.83 -17.85 -2.75
C GLU A 82 -10.06 -18.31 -1.49
N THR A 83 -9.26 -17.43 -0.89
CA THR A 83 -8.54 -17.79 0.32
C THR A 83 -9.46 -17.91 1.54
N PRO A 84 -9.16 -18.82 2.49
CA PRO A 84 -9.92 -18.95 3.72
C PRO A 84 -9.95 -17.65 4.54
N LYS A 85 -10.98 -17.49 5.35
CA LYS A 85 -11.05 -16.41 6.35
C LYS A 85 -9.74 -16.33 7.16
N ASN A 86 -9.31 -15.13 7.47
CA ASN A 86 -8.07 -14.79 8.22
C ASN A 86 -6.76 -15.02 7.46
N THR A 87 -6.78 -15.27 6.16
CA THR A 87 -5.55 -15.45 5.38
C THR A 87 -4.68 -14.20 5.41
N GLU A 88 -5.24 -13.01 5.21
CA GLU A 88 -4.48 -11.77 5.23
C GLU A 88 -3.87 -11.50 6.61
N SER A 89 -4.61 -11.73 7.69
CA SER A 89 -4.08 -11.53 9.05
C SER A 89 -2.99 -12.54 9.40
N TYR A 90 -3.11 -13.79 8.96
CA TYR A 90 -2.04 -14.79 9.04
C TYR A 90 -0.79 -14.31 8.28
N PHE A 91 -0.98 -13.86 7.04
CA PHE A 91 0.10 -13.40 6.17
C PHE A 91 0.84 -12.19 6.76
N ILE A 92 0.09 -11.14 7.16
CA ILE A 92 0.68 -9.97 7.83
C ILE A 92 1.45 -10.39 9.08
N GLY A 93 0.86 -11.25 9.92
CA GLY A 93 1.51 -11.73 11.15
C GLY A 93 2.86 -12.41 10.88
N HIS A 94 2.97 -13.18 9.80
CA HIS A 94 4.25 -13.77 9.37
C HIS A 94 5.25 -12.72 8.88
N CYS A 95 4.82 -11.76 8.07
CA CYS A 95 5.66 -10.65 7.60
C CYS A 95 6.22 -9.84 8.79
N LEU A 96 5.37 -9.50 9.77
CA LEU A 96 5.77 -8.72 10.95
C LEU A 96 6.78 -9.47 11.81
N ARG A 97 6.60 -10.79 12.02
CA ARG A 97 7.58 -11.62 12.74
C ARG A 97 8.92 -11.68 12.02
N TRP A 98 8.89 -11.82 10.70
CA TRP A 98 10.11 -11.81 9.89
C TRP A 98 10.83 -10.46 9.98
N LEU A 99 10.12 -9.35 9.82
CA LEU A 99 10.67 -8.00 9.94
C LEU A 99 11.32 -7.76 11.30
N ARG A 100 10.65 -8.15 12.37
CA ARG A 100 11.19 -8.05 13.75
C ARG A 100 12.52 -8.79 13.91
N LYS A 101 12.64 -9.97 13.30
CA LYS A 101 13.83 -10.84 13.46
C LYS A 101 15.00 -10.42 12.57
N ASN A 102 14.71 -9.83 11.40
CA ASN A 102 15.71 -9.71 10.33
C ASN A 102 16.03 -8.26 9.96
N THR A 103 15.46 -7.25 10.66
CA THR A 103 15.65 -5.84 10.31
C THR A 103 15.70 -4.95 11.55
N ASP A 104 16.24 -3.74 11.39
CA ASP A 104 16.25 -2.70 12.43
C ASP A 104 14.97 -1.83 12.41
N VAL A 105 13.98 -2.21 11.61
CA VAL A 105 12.69 -1.51 11.57
C VAL A 105 11.98 -1.67 12.90
N LYS A 106 11.55 -0.58 13.50
CA LYS A 106 10.85 -0.57 14.79
C LYS A 106 9.34 -0.45 14.65
N LYS A 107 8.86 0.14 13.55
CA LYS A 107 7.44 0.43 13.36
C LYS A 107 7.01 0.19 11.92
N VAL A 108 5.80 -0.32 11.77
CA VAL A 108 5.12 -0.46 10.48
C VAL A 108 3.86 0.40 10.49
N ILE A 109 3.70 1.27 9.51
CA ILE A 109 2.48 2.05 9.30
C ILE A 109 1.71 1.51 8.10
N SER A 110 0.40 1.62 8.14
CA SER A 110 -0.46 1.30 6.99
C SER A 110 -1.60 2.29 6.86
N TYR A 111 -2.03 2.52 5.62
CA TYR A 111 -3.11 3.42 5.27
C TYR A 111 -4.21 2.65 4.54
N ALA A 112 -5.33 2.40 5.21
CA ALA A 112 -6.50 1.78 4.60
C ALA A 112 -7.36 2.86 3.92
N ASP A 113 -7.47 2.79 2.60
CA ASP A 113 -8.22 3.76 1.79
C ASP A 113 -9.72 3.47 1.88
N MET A 114 -10.50 4.42 2.40
CA MET A 114 -11.93 4.27 2.58
C MET A 114 -12.72 4.27 1.27
N ASP A 115 -12.17 4.83 0.20
CA ASP A 115 -12.84 4.87 -1.09
C ASP A 115 -12.99 3.47 -1.72
N PHE A 116 -12.21 2.49 -1.25
CA PHE A 116 -12.23 1.11 -1.74
C PHE A 116 -12.87 0.11 -0.77
N GLY A 117 -13.58 0.58 0.25
CA GLY A 117 -14.35 -0.29 1.16
C GLY A 117 -13.52 -1.27 1.98
N HIS A 118 -12.23 -0.97 2.21
CA HIS A 118 -11.35 -1.86 2.95
C HIS A 118 -11.87 -2.15 4.34
N LYS A 119 -12.07 -3.43 4.63
CA LYS A 119 -12.43 -3.91 5.95
C LYS A 119 -11.24 -3.72 6.88
N VAL A 120 -11.39 -2.83 7.84
CA VAL A 120 -10.43 -2.45 8.86
C VAL A 120 -10.02 -3.62 9.76
N ILE A 121 -10.77 -4.72 9.69
CA ILE A 121 -10.69 -5.92 10.53
C ILE A 121 -9.28 -6.56 10.54
N ILE A 122 -8.59 -6.57 9.39
CA ILE A 122 -7.26 -7.21 9.29
C ILE A 122 -6.21 -6.54 10.19
N TYR A 123 -6.27 -5.22 10.33
CA TYR A 123 -5.34 -4.46 11.18
C TYR A 123 -5.63 -4.69 12.66
N GLN A 124 -6.92 -4.77 13.04
CA GLN A 124 -7.34 -5.11 14.40
C GLN A 124 -6.92 -6.54 14.76
N ALA A 125 -7.15 -7.50 13.84
CA ALA A 125 -6.78 -8.91 14.03
C ALA A 125 -5.26 -9.14 14.11
N THR A 126 -4.45 -8.16 13.69
CA THR A 126 -2.98 -8.21 13.73
C THR A 126 -2.37 -7.23 14.74
N ASN A 127 -3.16 -6.72 15.67
CA ASN A 127 -2.74 -5.83 16.78
C ASN A 127 -2.12 -4.51 16.33
N PHE A 128 -2.54 -3.98 15.18
CA PHE A 128 -2.21 -2.60 14.83
C PHE A 128 -3.02 -1.64 15.69
N THR A 129 -2.37 -0.59 16.16
CA THR A 129 -3.03 0.52 16.84
C THR A 129 -3.63 1.48 15.81
N TYR A 130 -4.91 1.80 15.97
CA TYR A 130 -5.58 2.81 15.16
C TYR A 130 -5.18 4.22 15.63
N LEU A 131 -4.74 5.07 14.70
CA LEU A 131 -4.27 6.42 14.97
C LEU A 131 -5.20 7.52 14.42
N GLY A 132 -6.40 7.16 13.97
CA GLY A 132 -7.32 8.11 13.36
C GLY A 132 -7.25 8.12 11.84
N MET A 133 -7.61 9.24 11.24
CA MET A 133 -7.74 9.37 9.79
C MET A 133 -6.85 10.48 9.22
N THR A 134 -6.46 10.32 7.97
CA THR A 134 -5.89 11.43 7.19
C THR A 134 -6.96 12.47 6.88
N LYS A 135 -6.56 13.70 6.61
CA LYS A 135 -7.45 14.69 5.99
C LYS A 135 -7.97 14.16 4.65
N LYS A 136 -9.19 14.56 4.31
CA LYS A 136 -9.73 14.38 2.96
C LYS A 136 -8.79 15.03 1.95
N GLY A 137 -8.68 14.44 0.79
CA GLY A 137 -7.87 14.94 -0.32
C GLY A 137 -8.70 15.04 -1.59
N LYS A 138 -8.03 15.25 -2.71
CA LYS A 138 -8.65 15.29 -4.04
C LYS A 138 -7.90 14.38 -4.99
N VAL A 139 -8.61 13.75 -5.88
CA VAL A 139 -8.09 13.01 -7.03
C VAL A 139 -8.67 13.61 -8.31
N ILE A 140 -8.02 13.38 -9.43
CA ILE A 140 -8.50 13.77 -10.74
C ILE A 140 -9.06 12.54 -11.42
N ILE A 141 -10.29 12.63 -11.92
CA ILE A 141 -10.90 11.60 -12.76
C ILE A 141 -10.78 12.05 -14.22
N PHE A 142 -10.13 11.21 -15.02
CA PHE A 142 -9.96 11.42 -16.46
C PHE A 142 -10.05 10.08 -17.20
N ASN A 143 -10.95 9.98 -18.18
CA ASN A 143 -11.24 8.76 -18.96
C ASN A 143 -11.46 7.52 -18.05
N GLY A 144 -12.27 7.67 -16.99
CA GLY A 144 -12.58 6.62 -16.03
C GLY A 144 -11.41 6.23 -15.11
N LYS A 145 -10.23 6.82 -15.27
CA LYS A 145 -9.06 6.56 -14.43
C LYS A 145 -8.87 7.61 -13.36
N ARG A 146 -8.39 7.14 -12.21
CA ARG A 146 -8.11 7.98 -11.04
C ARG A 146 -6.63 8.35 -10.98
N TYR A 147 -6.34 9.64 -10.91
CA TYR A 147 -4.99 10.20 -10.80
C TYR A 147 -4.85 11.02 -9.52
N HIS A 148 -3.68 11.00 -8.92
CA HIS A 148 -3.39 11.85 -7.78
C HIS A 148 -3.40 13.32 -8.21
N ASP A 149 -3.90 14.23 -7.38
CA ASP A 149 -3.96 15.67 -7.65
C ASP A 149 -2.59 16.31 -7.94
N LYS A 150 -1.51 15.73 -7.36
CA LYS A 150 -0.13 16.16 -7.64
C LYS A 150 0.35 15.83 -9.05
N THR A 151 -0.33 14.96 -9.79
CA THR A 151 0.08 14.55 -11.14
C THR A 151 0.33 15.76 -12.04
N ILE A 152 -0.53 16.76 -12.00
CA ILE A 152 -0.45 17.98 -12.82
C ILE A 152 0.45 19.07 -12.21
N ARG A 153 1.12 18.78 -11.09
CA ARG A 153 2.01 19.71 -10.37
C ARG A 153 3.41 19.14 -10.13
N THR A 154 3.65 17.89 -10.55
CA THR A 154 4.95 17.25 -10.36
C THR A 154 5.77 17.37 -11.62
N TYR A 155 6.78 18.25 -11.56
CA TYR A 155 7.71 18.51 -12.65
C TYR A 155 8.89 17.54 -12.59
N HIS A 156 9.35 17.09 -13.75
CA HIS A 156 10.57 16.32 -13.95
C HIS A 156 11.46 17.11 -14.92
N ASN A 157 12.65 17.49 -14.50
CA ASN A 157 13.56 18.35 -15.28
C ASN A 157 12.86 19.62 -15.82
N GLY A 158 12.08 20.28 -14.95
CA GLY A 158 11.37 21.52 -15.29
C GLY A 158 10.12 21.35 -16.17
N LYS A 159 9.74 20.11 -16.55
CA LYS A 159 8.59 19.84 -17.43
C LYS A 159 7.63 18.84 -16.80
N LEU A 160 6.35 19.00 -17.09
CA LEU A 160 5.36 17.94 -16.80
C LEU A 160 5.56 16.76 -17.76
N LYS A 161 5.25 15.56 -17.28
CA LYS A 161 5.19 14.38 -18.16
C LYS A 161 4.06 14.53 -19.19
N PRO A 162 4.17 13.99 -20.42
CA PRO A 162 3.16 14.17 -21.47
C PRO A 162 1.74 13.82 -21.04
N TYR A 163 1.55 12.73 -20.27
CA TYR A 163 0.24 12.35 -19.77
C TYR A 163 -0.32 13.35 -18.75
N ALA A 164 0.54 14.01 -17.96
CA ALA A 164 0.14 15.01 -16.98
C ALA A 164 -0.30 16.32 -17.66
N VAL A 165 0.31 16.67 -18.79
CA VAL A 165 -0.11 17.79 -19.65
C VAL A 165 -1.51 17.52 -20.16
N LYS A 166 -1.76 16.33 -20.73
CA LYS A 166 -3.10 15.94 -21.21
C LYS A 166 -4.18 16.03 -20.12
N ILE A 167 -3.86 15.59 -18.90
CA ILE A 167 -4.80 15.68 -17.76
C ILE A 167 -5.05 17.14 -17.37
N ALA A 168 -4.02 17.99 -17.36
CA ALA A 168 -4.16 19.41 -17.05
C ALA A 168 -5.02 20.15 -18.09
N GLU A 169 -4.85 19.83 -19.37
CA GLU A 169 -5.69 20.36 -20.46
C GLU A 169 -7.14 19.86 -20.35
N ALA A 170 -7.32 18.58 -20.07
CA ALA A 170 -8.64 17.97 -19.88
C ALA A 170 -9.40 18.64 -18.71
N LEU A 171 -8.71 19.00 -17.63
CA LEU A 171 -9.31 19.77 -16.52
C LEU A 171 -9.77 21.16 -16.96
N LYS A 172 -8.97 21.86 -17.79
CA LYS A 172 -9.35 23.19 -18.33
C LYS A 172 -10.56 23.11 -19.25
N ASN A 173 -10.68 22.03 -20.00
CA ASN A 173 -11.72 21.84 -21.01
C ASN A 173 -12.96 21.11 -20.46
N GLY A 174 -13.03 20.83 -19.14
CA GLY A 174 -14.16 20.14 -18.53
C GLY A 174 -14.24 18.62 -18.84
N GLN A 175 -13.23 18.05 -19.48
CA GLN A 175 -13.14 16.61 -19.79
C GLN A 175 -12.59 15.77 -18.62
N ALA A 176 -12.03 16.42 -17.62
CA ALA A 176 -11.63 15.84 -16.35
C ALA A 176 -12.19 16.67 -15.20
N PHE A 177 -12.31 16.05 -14.01
CA PHE A 177 -12.84 16.75 -12.84
C PHE A 177 -12.16 16.28 -11.56
N TYR A 178 -12.21 17.12 -10.52
CA TYR A 178 -11.78 16.75 -9.18
C TYR A 178 -12.87 16.01 -8.44
N GLN A 179 -12.48 14.90 -7.79
CA GLN A 179 -13.32 14.17 -6.87
C GLN A 179 -12.67 14.20 -5.47
N GLU A 180 -13.46 14.52 -4.45
CA GLU A 180 -12.99 14.41 -3.06
C GLU A 180 -12.82 12.96 -2.63
N THR A 181 -11.81 12.71 -1.77
CA THR A 181 -11.58 11.41 -1.17
C THR A 181 -12.11 11.39 0.27
N LYS A 182 -12.52 10.22 0.74
CA LYS A 182 -12.98 10.05 2.13
C LYS A 182 -11.84 10.13 3.15
N GLY A 183 -10.59 10.07 2.70
CA GLY A 183 -9.41 9.95 3.54
C GLY A 183 -9.02 8.48 3.75
N LYS A 184 -8.04 8.26 4.63
CA LYS A 184 -7.50 6.92 4.92
C LYS A 184 -7.42 6.70 6.41
N HIS A 185 -7.81 5.53 6.88
CA HIS A 185 -7.52 5.10 8.24
C HIS A 185 -6.03 4.85 8.40
N ILE A 186 -5.46 5.29 9.51
CA ILE A 186 -4.03 5.16 9.84
C ILE A 186 -3.87 4.09 10.92
N TYR A 187 -3.04 3.12 10.64
CA TYR A 187 -2.70 2.01 11.54
C TYR A 187 -1.21 1.93 11.77
N LEU A 188 -0.79 1.76 13.01
CA LEU A 188 0.61 1.63 13.41
C LEU A 188 0.82 0.33 14.18
N TYR A 189 1.85 -0.40 13.82
CA TYR A 189 2.33 -1.57 14.55
C TYR A 189 3.74 -1.33 15.09
N LYS A 190 3.99 -1.65 16.35
CA LYS A 190 5.33 -1.63 16.95
C LYS A 190 5.96 -3.01 16.84
N LEU A 191 7.11 -3.11 16.17
CA LEU A 191 7.86 -4.36 16.02
C LEU A 191 8.69 -4.68 17.26
N VAL A 192 9.07 -3.67 18.04
CA VAL A 192 9.77 -3.82 19.32
C VAL A 192 8.77 -3.69 20.44
N SER A 193 8.91 -4.55 21.44
CA SER A 193 8.21 -4.47 22.73
C SER A 193 8.90 -3.44 23.61
#